data_a40d756aed097556a633216a77ff389e
#
_entry.id   a40d756aed097556a633216a77ff389e
#
_cell.length_a   1.000
_cell.length_b   1.000
_cell.length_c   1.000
_cell.angle_alpha   90.00
_cell.angle_beta   90.00
_cell.angle_gamma   90.00
#
_symmetry.space_group_name_H-M   'P 1'
#
loop_
_entity.id
_entity.type
_entity.pdbx_description
1 polymer ?
#
loop_
_entity_poly.entity_id
_entity_poly.type
_entity_poly.pdbx_seq_one_letter_code
_entity_poly.pdbx_strand_id
1 'polypeptide(L)'
;MCIRDSIKTEGANSPADVLLTVDIGRLDDAVKADISQPIKSAELDKIVPPQFRDPNGHWYGVSMRARVVYVSKDRVKQDAITYEELADPKWKGKICIRSGQHMYNNALFAAYVAKHGEAKAEEWLKGLKANLAQRPSGGDRETARDIAAGKCDIGIANTYYWALMNNSDPDKKPWAEATRVILPTFEGGGTHVNLSGVLLAKNAPNKANAMKLIEWLVGDHAQHMYADLNYEYPIKDGIKVNDIIASYGPLKPDALPLSKIADNKKAAANLVDKVGFDN
;
A
#
# COMPACT_ATOMS: atom_id res chain seq x y z
N MET A 1 -5.99 -1.94 21.90
CA MET A 1 -5.72 -3.36 21.59
C MET A 1 -5.89 -3.55 20.10
N CYS A 2 -4.97 -4.22 19.42
CA CYS A 2 -5.11 -4.52 17.99
C CYS A 2 -6.05 -5.73 17.81
N ILE A 3 -6.93 -5.74 16.81
CA ILE A 3 -7.86 -6.86 16.52
C ILE A 3 -7.09 -8.19 16.44
N ARG A 4 -5.91 -8.21 15.80
CA ARG A 4 -5.02 -9.38 15.76
C ARG A 4 -4.68 -9.90 17.15
N ASP A 5 -4.36 -8.99 18.08
CA ASP A 5 -3.96 -9.36 19.44
C ASP A 5 -5.15 -9.88 20.24
N SER A 6 -6.38 -9.35 19.99
CA SER A 6 -7.62 -9.89 20.56
C SER A 6 -7.85 -11.33 20.11
N ILE A 7 -7.82 -11.59 18.78
CA ILE A 7 -8.01 -12.95 18.24
C ILE A 7 -6.97 -13.93 18.84
N LYS A 8 -5.71 -13.50 18.96
CA LYS A 8 -4.64 -14.32 19.57
C LYS A 8 -4.90 -14.64 21.04
N THR A 9 -5.30 -13.63 21.81
CA THR A 9 -5.53 -13.78 23.26
C THR A 9 -6.76 -14.63 23.55
N GLU A 10 -7.82 -14.46 22.78
CA GLU A 10 -9.06 -15.23 22.90
C GLU A 10 -8.89 -16.69 22.46
N GLY A 11 -7.97 -16.98 21.55
CA GLY A 11 -7.63 -18.31 21.09
C GLY A 11 -8.84 -19.08 20.56
N ALA A 12 -9.12 -20.25 21.16
CA ALA A 12 -10.26 -21.09 20.77
C ALA A 12 -11.63 -20.46 21.07
N ASN A 13 -11.69 -19.47 21.94
CA ASN A 13 -12.92 -18.76 22.31
C ASN A 13 -13.16 -17.50 21.47
N SER A 14 -12.29 -17.22 20.50
CA SER A 14 -12.46 -16.04 19.64
C SER A 14 -13.73 -16.16 18.79
N PRO A 15 -14.61 -15.13 18.76
CA PRO A 15 -15.79 -15.13 17.91
C PRO A 15 -15.45 -14.77 16.46
N ALA A 16 -14.19 -14.49 16.14
CA ALA A 16 -13.79 -14.04 14.81
C ALA A 16 -13.81 -15.19 13.80
N ASP A 17 -14.51 -14.98 12.69
CA ASP A 17 -14.50 -15.90 11.56
C ASP A 17 -13.47 -15.48 10.49
N VAL A 18 -13.37 -14.18 10.24
CA VAL A 18 -12.55 -13.60 9.17
C VAL A 18 -11.78 -12.40 9.71
N LEU A 19 -10.52 -12.27 9.29
CA LEU A 19 -9.76 -11.04 9.45
C LEU A 19 -9.55 -10.39 8.08
N LEU A 20 -10.16 -9.23 7.87
CA LEU A 20 -9.91 -8.36 6.71
C LEU A 20 -8.96 -7.25 7.14
N THR A 21 -7.83 -7.13 6.48
CA THR A 21 -6.84 -6.10 6.81
C THR A 21 -6.10 -5.59 5.59
N VAL A 22 -5.45 -4.45 5.76
CA VAL A 22 -4.64 -3.82 4.72
C VAL A 22 -3.16 -4.05 5.00
N ASP A 23 -2.36 -4.12 3.93
CA ASP A 23 -0.91 -4.27 3.94
C ASP A 23 -0.40 -5.69 4.18
N ILE A 24 0.51 -6.11 3.29
CA ILE A 24 1.14 -7.44 3.34
C ILE A 24 1.83 -7.71 4.69
N GLY A 25 2.41 -6.66 5.30
CA GLY A 25 3.06 -6.81 6.60
C GLY A 25 2.11 -7.23 7.71
N ARG A 26 0.85 -6.78 7.68
CA ARG A 26 -0.18 -7.19 8.66
C ARG A 26 -0.72 -8.59 8.40
N LEU A 27 -0.84 -8.96 7.11
CA LEU A 27 -1.24 -10.32 6.73
C LEU A 27 -0.18 -11.33 7.20
N ASP A 28 1.09 -11.05 6.95
CA ASP A 28 2.21 -11.85 7.41
C ASP A 28 2.27 -11.94 8.94
N ASP A 29 2.07 -10.82 9.66
CA ASP A 29 2.00 -10.82 11.13
C ASP A 29 0.87 -11.71 11.67
N ALA A 30 -0.28 -11.75 10.99
CA ALA A 30 -1.39 -12.60 11.39
C ALA A 30 -1.06 -14.10 11.20
N VAL A 31 -0.38 -14.45 10.10
CA VAL A 31 0.10 -15.81 9.86
C VAL A 31 1.15 -16.20 10.90
N LYS A 32 2.16 -15.36 11.15
CA LYS A 32 3.22 -15.58 12.15
C LYS A 32 2.69 -15.63 13.57
N ALA A 33 1.58 -14.94 13.86
CA ALA A 33 0.89 -15.02 15.16
C ALA A 33 0.05 -16.28 15.34
N ASP A 34 -0.03 -17.15 14.32
CA ASP A 34 -0.79 -18.41 14.31
C ASP A 34 -2.30 -18.22 14.58
N ILE A 35 -2.88 -17.12 14.04
CA ILE A 35 -4.30 -16.79 14.17
C ILE A 35 -5.13 -17.08 12.91
N SER A 36 -4.51 -17.65 11.88
CA SER A 36 -5.15 -18.03 10.62
C SER A 36 -5.04 -19.52 10.35
N GLN A 37 -5.93 -20.03 9.50
CA GLN A 37 -5.86 -21.38 8.95
C GLN A 37 -5.82 -21.32 7.41
N PRO A 38 -5.23 -22.33 6.73
CA PRO A 38 -5.26 -22.40 5.29
C PRO A 38 -6.67 -22.47 4.72
N ILE A 39 -6.90 -21.70 3.67
CA ILE A 39 -8.13 -21.69 2.89
C ILE A 39 -7.92 -22.63 1.70
N LYS A 40 -8.86 -23.53 1.44
CA LYS A 40 -8.88 -24.39 0.26
C LYS A 40 -10.13 -24.06 -0.54
N SER A 41 -9.97 -23.35 -1.65
CA SER A 41 -11.06 -22.99 -2.57
C SER A 41 -10.52 -22.91 -4.00
N ALA A 42 -11.02 -23.79 -4.85
CA ALA A 42 -10.70 -23.73 -6.29
C ALA A 42 -11.17 -22.43 -6.95
N GLU A 43 -12.24 -21.82 -6.44
CA GLU A 43 -12.76 -20.55 -6.92
C GLU A 43 -11.78 -19.40 -6.61
N LEU A 44 -11.27 -19.32 -5.39
CA LEU A 44 -10.26 -18.33 -5.01
C LEU A 44 -8.97 -18.52 -5.82
N ASP A 45 -8.54 -19.74 -6.00
CA ASP A 45 -7.32 -20.07 -6.76
C ASP A 45 -7.42 -19.71 -8.24
N LYS A 46 -8.63 -19.76 -8.79
CA LYS A 46 -8.92 -19.34 -10.17
C LYS A 46 -8.96 -17.82 -10.32
N ILE A 47 -9.50 -17.10 -9.33
CA ILE A 47 -9.75 -15.67 -9.41
C ILE A 47 -8.52 -14.86 -9.00
N VAL A 48 -7.87 -15.23 -7.88
CA VAL A 48 -6.77 -14.44 -7.32
C VAL A 48 -5.44 -14.93 -7.89
N PRO A 49 -4.71 -14.07 -8.62
CA PRO A 49 -3.42 -14.44 -9.20
C PRO A 49 -2.42 -14.88 -8.10
N PRO A 50 -1.51 -15.84 -8.42
CA PRO A 50 -0.58 -16.41 -7.42
C PRO A 50 0.27 -15.37 -6.67
N GLN A 51 0.65 -14.27 -7.32
CA GLN A 51 1.44 -13.20 -6.70
C GLN A 51 0.66 -12.39 -5.66
N PHE A 52 -0.67 -12.51 -5.62
CA PHE A 52 -1.58 -11.79 -4.71
C PHE A 52 -2.26 -12.70 -3.69
N ARG A 53 -1.69 -13.88 -3.43
CA ARG A 53 -2.14 -14.81 -2.39
C ARG A 53 -0.97 -15.49 -1.68
N ASP A 54 -1.22 -15.97 -0.49
CA ASP A 54 -0.23 -16.74 0.25
C ASP A 54 0.05 -18.10 -0.40
N PRO A 55 1.30 -18.49 -0.61
CA PRO A 55 1.64 -19.81 -1.18
C PRO A 55 1.07 -20.98 -0.40
N ASN A 56 0.89 -20.82 0.93
CA ASN A 56 0.31 -21.81 1.82
C ASN A 56 -1.21 -21.63 2.04
N GLY A 57 -1.82 -20.65 1.35
CA GLY A 57 -3.26 -20.41 1.38
C GLY A 57 -3.79 -19.69 2.63
N HIS A 58 -2.95 -19.09 3.46
CA HIS A 58 -3.40 -18.41 4.67
C HIS A 58 -4.10 -17.08 4.41
N TRP A 59 -3.79 -16.39 3.32
CA TRP A 59 -4.45 -15.14 2.93
C TRP A 59 -4.64 -15.04 1.42
N TYR A 60 -5.67 -14.29 1.03
CA TYR A 60 -5.95 -13.91 -0.35
C TYR A 60 -6.12 -12.39 -0.45
N GLY A 61 -5.56 -11.79 -1.49
CA GLY A 61 -5.79 -10.39 -1.82
C GLY A 61 -7.23 -10.18 -2.26
N VAL A 62 -7.81 -9.03 -1.87
CA VAL A 62 -9.16 -8.63 -2.27
C VAL A 62 -9.18 -7.33 -3.06
N SER A 63 -8.17 -6.50 -2.92
CA SER A 63 -7.95 -5.29 -3.73
C SER A 63 -6.48 -4.88 -3.66
N MET A 64 -6.07 -3.99 -4.58
CA MET A 64 -4.69 -3.54 -4.69
C MET A 64 -4.63 -2.01 -4.74
N ARG A 65 -3.54 -1.42 -4.24
CA ARG A 65 -3.20 -0.01 -4.37
C ARG A 65 -1.72 0.16 -4.66
N ALA A 66 -1.38 1.28 -5.30
CA ALA A 66 0.01 1.64 -5.56
C ALA A 66 0.48 2.76 -4.63
N ARG A 67 1.75 2.74 -4.27
CA ARG A 67 2.44 3.84 -3.60
C ARG A 67 3.00 4.78 -4.65
N VAL A 68 2.46 5.97 -4.78
CA VAL A 68 2.65 6.89 -5.91
C VAL A 68 3.26 8.22 -5.48
N VAL A 69 3.63 9.04 -6.45
CA VAL A 69 4.07 10.40 -6.20
C VAL A 69 2.98 11.37 -6.62
N TYR A 70 2.51 12.19 -5.67
CA TYR A 70 1.73 13.37 -5.96
C TYR A 70 2.69 14.50 -6.31
N VAL A 71 2.41 15.22 -7.38
CA VAL A 71 3.23 16.34 -7.82
C VAL A 71 2.39 17.60 -8.04
N SER A 72 2.95 18.75 -7.76
CA SER A 72 2.33 20.04 -8.10
C SER A 72 2.14 20.16 -9.60
N LYS A 73 0.93 20.46 -10.07
CA LYS A 73 0.65 20.69 -11.50
C LYS A 73 1.45 21.85 -12.08
N ASP A 74 1.69 22.88 -11.28
CA ASP A 74 2.31 24.12 -11.74
C ASP A 74 3.84 24.05 -11.71
N ARG A 75 4.42 23.44 -10.65
CA ARG A 75 5.84 23.47 -10.37
C ARG A 75 6.62 22.26 -10.90
N VAL A 76 5.95 21.12 -11.13
CA VAL A 76 6.58 19.89 -11.63
C VAL A 76 6.06 19.56 -13.01
N LYS A 77 6.94 19.58 -14.01
CA LYS A 77 6.59 19.30 -15.42
C LYS A 77 6.99 17.89 -15.86
N GLN A 78 7.76 17.19 -15.05
CA GLN A 78 8.23 15.82 -15.30
C GLN A 78 7.06 14.82 -15.18
N ASP A 79 6.92 13.92 -16.15
CA ASP A 79 5.81 12.95 -16.23
C ASP A 79 6.17 11.55 -15.74
N ALA A 80 7.45 11.26 -15.53
CA ALA A 80 7.93 9.99 -15.00
C ALA A 80 8.94 10.23 -13.87
N ILE A 81 8.86 9.43 -12.82
CA ILE A 81 9.75 9.47 -11.65
C ILE A 81 10.07 8.03 -11.26
N THR A 82 11.33 7.72 -10.92
CA THR A 82 11.67 6.46 -10.27
C THR A 82 11.70 6.61 -8.75
N TYR A 83 11.58 5.51 -8.01
CA TYR A 83 11.74 5.58 -6.54
C TYR A 83 13.16 5.95 -6.16
N GLU A 84 14.15 5.52 -6.94
CA GLU A 84 15.57 5.84 -6.77
C GLU A 84 15.80 7.35 -6.89
N GLU A 85 15.17 7.99 -7.87
CA GLU A 85 15.26 9.43 -8.15
C GLU A 85 14.77 10.31 -6.99
N LEU A 86 13.95 9.79 -6.08
CA LEU A 86 13.48 10.56 -4.92
C LEU A 86 14.64 10.95 -3.97
N ALA A 87 15.79 10.27 -4.05
CA ALA A 87 17.01 10.64 -3.33
C ALA A 87 17.92 11.62 -4.10
N ASP A 88 17.58 11.98 -5.34
CA ASP A 88 18.35 12.92 -6.15
C ASP A 88 18.32 14.33 -5.52
N PRO A 89 19.48 15.01 -5.37
CA PRO A 89 19.57 16.37 -4.83
C PRO A 89 18.71 17.44 -5.51
N LYS A 90 18.23 17.20 -6.75
CA LYS A 90 17.29 18.11 -7.44
C LYS A 90 15.99 18.31 -6.67
N TRP A 91 15.63 17.36 -5.81
CA TRP A 91 14.45 17.40 -4.95
C TRP A 91 14.70 17.99 -3.56
N LYS A 92 15.90 18.55 -3.31
CA LYS A 92 16.26 19.12 -2.01
C LYS A 92 15.25 20.16 -1.53
N GLY A 93 14.65 19.91 -0.35
CA GLY A 93 13.63 20.77 0.24
C GLY A 93 12.27 20.76 -0.49
N LYS A 94 11.98 19.73 -1.29
CA LYS A 94 10.78 19.68 -2.14
C LYS A 94 9.85 18.50 -1.87
N ILE A 95 10.20 17.59 -0.97
CA ILE A 95 9.42 16.37 -0.71
C ILE A 95 8.64 16.49 0.59
N CYS A 96 7.34 16.21 0.54
CA CYS A 96 6.50 15.95 1.70
C CYS A 96 6.16 14.47 1.81
N ILE A 97 6.16 13.94 3.02
CA ILE A 97 5.87 12.54 3.29
C ILE A 97 5.36 12.37 4.72
N ARG A 98 4.54 11.36 4.94
CA ARG A 98 4.19 10.90 6.28
C ARG A 98 5.35 10.14 6.93
N SER A 99 5.23 9.79 8.22
CA SER A 99 6.23 9.03 8.95
C SER A 99 6.77 7.82 8.18
N GLY A 100 8.08 7.62 8.20
CA GLY A 100 8.76 6.45 7.65
C GLY A 100 8.38 5.16 8.35
N GLN A 101 8.04 5.21 9.64
CA GLN A 101 7.54 4.07 10.42
C GLN A 101 6.10 3.68 10.08
N HIS A 102 5.35 4.53 9.37
CA HIS A 102 4.01 4.15 8.96
C HIS A 102 4.06 2.99 7.96
N MET A 103 3.16 2.00 8.14
CA MET A 103 3.17 0.76 7.36
C MET A 103 3.27 0.95 5.84
N TYR A 104 2.66 2.00 5.26
CA TYR A 104 2.70 2.23 3.81
C TYR A 104 4.10 2.61 3.32
N ASN A 105 4.81 3.46 4.07
CA ASN A 105 6.18 3.80 3.74
C ASN A 105 7.14 2.68 4.10
N ASN A 106 6.92 2.02 5.25
CA ASN A 106 7.72 0.87 5.64
C ASN A 106 7.66 -0.25 4.57
N ALA A 107 6.49 -0.51 3.99
CA ALA A 107 6.36 -1.49 2.90
C ALA A 107 7.13 -1.07 1.63
N LEU A 108 7.07 0.21 1.24
CA LEU A 108 7.89 0.71 0.12
C LEU A 108 9.39 0.59 0.42
N PHE A 109 9.80 0.96 1.63
CA PHE A 109 11.20 0.89 2.05
C PHE A 109 11.68 -0.57 2.14
N ALA A 110 10.81 -1.48 2.60
CA ALA A 110 11.07 -2.92 2.59
C ALA A 110 11.22 -3.48 1.17
N ALA A 111 10.41 -3.00 0.22
CA ALA A 111 10.57 -3.34 -1.20
C ALA A 111 11.92 -2.84 -1.74
N TYR A 112 12.34 -1.63 -1.36
CA TYR A 112 13.64 -1.08 -1.74
C TYR A 112 14.79 -1.90 -1.15
N VAL A 113 14.70 -2.29 0.13
CA VAL A 113 15.67 -3.20 0.78
C VAL A 113 15.76 -4.54 0.04
N ALA A 114 14.59 -5.13 -0.29
CA ALA A 114 14.55 -6.42 -0.97
C ALA A 114 15.20 -6.40 -2.38
N LYS A 115 15.11 -5.26 -3.08
CA LYS A 115 15.68 -5.07 -4.43
C LYS A 115 17.16 -4.71 -4.41
N HIS A 116 17.59 -3.87 -3.48
CA HIS A 116 18.91 -3.23 -3.52
C HIS A 116 19.82 -3.59 -2.35
N GLY A 117 19.29 -4.27 -1.31
CA GLY A 117 19.98 -4.57 -0.06
C GLY A 117 20.00 -3.38 0.92
N GLU A 118 20.27 -3.69 2.20
CA GLU A 118 20.19 -2.70 3.30
C GLU A 118 21.14 -1.52 3.13
N ALA A 119 22.37 -1.74 2.66
CA ALA A 119 23.36 -0.66 2.52
C ALA A 119 22.90 0.42 1.52
N LYS A 120 22.43 0.00 0.33
CA LYS A 120 21.89 0.94 -0.67
C LYS A 120 20.59 1.59 -0.20
N ALA A 121 19.75 0.85 0.50
CA ALA A 121 18.51 1.38 1.07
C ALA A 121 18.79 2.44 2.14
N GLU A 122 19.84 2.27 2.96
CA GLU A 122 20.28 3.28 3.92
C GLU A 122 20.74 4.57 3.22
N GLU A 123 21.56 4.45 2.19
CA GLU A 123 22.02 5.60 1.38
C GLU A 123 20.82 6.33 0.73
N TRP A 124 19.91 5.57 0.13
CA TRP A 124 18.70 6.11 -0.47
C TRP A 124 17.82 6.84 0.56
N LEU A 125 17.60 6.25 1.74
CA LEU A 125 16.82 6.88 2.82
C LEU A 125 17.48 8.16 3.33
N LYS A 126 18.81 8.22 3.41
CA LYS A 126 19.54 9.45 3.74
C LYS A 126 19.33 10.54 2.69
N GLY A 127 19.40 10.17 1.40
CA GLY A 127 19.14 11.08 0.29
C GLY A 127 17.69 11.58 0.29
N LEU A 128 16.73 10.67 0.44
CA LEU A 128 15.31 11.01 0.54
C LEU A 128 15.06 11.94 1.75
N LYS A 129 15.62 11.66 2.92
CA LYS A 129 15.54 12.53 4.10
C LYS A 129 16.10 13.92 3.82
N ALA A 130 17.26 14.01 3.16
CA ALA A 130 17.90 15.31 2.83
C ALA A 130 17.05 16.14 1.86
N ASN A 131 16.12 15.51 1.13
CA ASN A 131 15.22 16.14 0.18
C ASN A 131 13.88 16.57 0.79
N LEU A 132 13.61 16.23 2.05
CA LEU A 132 12.36 16.61 2.72
C LEU A 132 12.27 18.13 2.90
N ALA A 133 11.11 18.69 2.58
CA ALA A 133 10.78 20.10 2.81
C ALA A 133 10.52 20.40 4.29
N GLN A 134 10.07 19.40 5.02
CA GLN A 134 9.75 19.47 6.44
C GLN A 134 9.86 18.08 7.07
N ARG A 135 9.90 18.01 8.38
CA ARG A 135 9.81 16.75 9.13
C ARG A 135 8.56 15.96 8.66
N PRO A 136 8.67 14.62 8.48
CA PRO A 136 7.54 13.78 8.15
C PRO A 136 6.35 14.01 9.10
N SER A 137 5.17 14.26 8.54
CA SER A 137 3.99 14.59 9.34
C SER A 137 2.69 14.28 8.60
N GLY A 138 1.59 14.18 9.36
CA GLY A 138 0.26 13.95 8.81
C GLY A 138 0.11 12.60 8.10
N GLY A 139 -0.77 12.57 7.12
CA GLY A 139 -1.04 11.43 6.27
C GLY A 139 -0.98 11.79 4.78
N ASP A 140 -1.45 10.87 3.94
CA ASP A 140 -1.37 11.03 2.48
C ASP A 140 -2.25 12.19 1.95
N ARG A 141 -3.34 12.55 2.65
CA ARG A 141 -4.18 13.70 2.31
C ARG A 141 -3.48 15.02 2.67
N GLU A 142 -2.84 15.06 3.84
CA GLU A 142 -2.06 16.21 4.28
C GLU A 142 -0.84 16.45 3.37
N THR A 143 -0.27 15.39 2.79
CA THR A 143 0.76 15.51 1.75
C THR A 143 0.24 16.31 0.54
N ALA A 144 -0.96 16.02 0.03
CA ALA A 144 -1.57 16.78 -1.06
C ALA A 144 -1.87 18.25 -0.65
N ARG A 145 -2.35 18.46 0.58
CA ARG A 145 -2.55 19.80 1.15
C ARG A 145 -1.27 20.61 1.15
N ASP A 146 -0.18 20.01 1.61
CA ASP A 146 1.10 20.72 1.76
C ASP A 146 1.72 21.02 0.39
N ILE A 147 1.51 20.17 -0.63
CA ILE A 147 1.86 20.49 -2.02
C ILE A 147 1.00 21.65 -2.55
N ALA A 148 -0.32 21.60 -2.33
CA ALA A 148 -1.23 22.68 -2.74
C ALA A 148 -0.85 24.02 -2.09
N ALA A 149 -0.43 24.01 -0.83
CA ALA A 149 0.04 25.17 -0.08
C ALA A 149 1.46 25.65 -0.47
N GLY A 150 2.15 24.96 -1.39
CA GLY A 150 3.50 25.34 -1.83
C GLY A 150 4.62 25.03 -0.86
N LYS A 151 4.39 24.22 0.17
CA LYS A 151 5.43 23.81 1.12
C LYS A 151 6.41 22.82 0.52
N CYS A 152 5.95 22.01 -0.42
CA CYS A 152 6.73 21.04 -1.17
C CYS A 152 6.20 20.94 -2.59
N ASP A 153 6.99 20.37 -3.49
CA ASP A 153 6.60 20.22 -4.91
C ASP A 153 6.08 18.83 -5.22
N ILE A 154 6.56 17.82 -4.48
CA ILE A 154 6.17 16.42 -4.63
C ILE A 154 5.94 15.76 -3.27
N GLY A 155 5.24 14.63 -3.27
CA GLY A 155 5.08 13.83 -2.07
C GLY A 155 4.62 12.41 -2.35
N ILE A 156 4.90 11.50 -1.42
CA ILE A 156 4.61 10.08 -1.56
C ILE A 156 3.27 9.76 -0.88
N ALA A 157 2.37 9.11 -1.61
CA ALA A 157 1.02 8.80 -1.15
C ALA A 157 0.45 7.54 -1.83
N ASN A 158 -0.72 7.08 -1.39
CA ASN A 158 -1.43 5.99 -2.07
C ASN A 158 -2.41 6.53 -3.13
N THR A 159 -2.64 5.74 -4.17
CA THR A 159 -3.47 6.08 -5.33
C THR A 159 -4.87 6.55 -4.96
N TYR A 160 -5.57 5.82 -4.11
CA TYR A 160 -6.99 6.02 -3.82
C TYR A 160 -7.30 7.32 -3.05
N TYR A 161 -6.35 7.86 -2.27
CA TYR A 161 -6.60 9.10 -1.53
C TYR A 161 -6.82 10.30 -2.43
N TRP A 162 -6.10 10.36 -3.58
CA TRP A 162 -6.31 11.44 -4.55
C TRP A 162 -7.72 11.39 -5.12
N ALA A 163 -8.18 10.20 -5.52
CA ALA A 163 -9.51 10.00 -6.06
C ALA A 163 -10.61 10.32 -5.04
N LEU A 164 -10.43 9.88 -3.78
CA LEU A 164 -11.35 10.20 -2.69
C LEU A 164 -11.43 11.72 -2.44
N MET A 165 -10.30 12.43 -2.39
CA MET A 165 -10.28 13.89 -2.23
C MET A 165 -10.95 14.59 -3.40
N ASN A 166 -10.72 14.11 -4.63
CA ASN A 166 -11.27 14.73 -5.83
C ASN A 166 -12.79 14.57 -5.94
N ASN A 167 -13.33 13.42 -5.54
CA ASN A 167 -14.72 13.04 -5.81
C ASN A 167 -15.62 13.02 -4.59
N SER A 168 -15.09 12.69 -3.43
CA SER A 168 -15.91 12.36 -2.26
C SER A 168 -15.73 13.32 -1.09
N ASP A 169 -14.81 14.30 -1.19
CA ASP A 169 -14.49 15.22 -0.11
C ASP A 169 -14.35 16.65 -0.65
N PRO A 170 -15.46 17.42 -0.69
CA PRO A 170 -15.46 18.79 -1.22
C PRO A 170 -14.44 19.71 -0.57
N ASP A 171 -14.17 19.55 0.72
CA ASP A 171 -13.22 20.39 1.47
C ASP A 171 -11.77 20.11 1.07
N LYS A 172 -11.49 18.91 0.59
CA LYS A 172 -10.14 18.48 0.17
C LYS A 172 -9.95 18.44 -1.34
N LYS A 173 -11.03 18.63 -2.10
CA LYS A 173 -10.98 18.69 -3.57
C LYS A 173 -9.94 19.69 -4.09
N PRO A 174 -9.79 20.91 -3.54
CA PRO A 174 -8.76 21.84 -3.98
C PRO A 174 -7.32 21.29 -3.86
N TRP A 175 -7.06 20.40 -2.88
CA TRP A 175 -5.74 19.78 -2.73
C TRP A 175 -5.45 18.78 -3.87
N ALA A 176 -6.48 18.01 -4.26
CA ALA A 176 -6.37 17.11 -5.41
C ALA A 176 -6.21 17.91 -6.72
N GLU A 177 -7.02 18.97 -6.91
CA GLU A 177 -6.99 19.81 -8.12
C GLU A 177 -5.64 20.52 -8.33
N ALA A 178 -4.94 20.88 -7.26
CA ALA A 178 -3.60 21.48 -7.34
C ALA A 178 -2.50 20.45 -7.63
N THR A 179 -2.81 19.15 -7.57
CA THR A 179 -1.85 18.05 -7.73
C THR A 179 -2.25 17.12 -8.86
N ARG A 180 -1.30 16.35 -9.35
CA ARG A 180 -1.54 15.18 -10.21
C ARG A 180 -0.76 13.97 -9.69
N VAL A 181 -1.16 12.80 -10.14
CA VAL A 181 -0.55 11.53 -9.75
C VAL A 181 0.43 11.07 -10.81
N ILE A 182 1.63 10.67 -10.39
CA ILE A 182 2.58 9.91 -11.22
C ILE A 182 2.69 8.51 -10.61
N LEU A 183 2.62 7.49 -11.45
CA LEU A 183 2.94 6.10 -11.11
C LEU A 183 4.45 5.91 -11.19
N PRO A 184 5.21 5.98 -10.07
CA PRO A 184 6.64 5.80 -10.12
C PRO A 184 6.98 4.34 -10.34
N THR A 185 8.16 4.06 -10.86
CA THR A 185 8.68 2.70 -11.01
C THR A 185 10.02 2.56 -10.30
N PHE A 186 10.37 1.35 -9.89
CA PHE A 186 11.76 1.05 -9.62
C PHE A 186 12.55 1.03 -10.94
N GLU A 187 13.82 1.38 -10.89
CA GLU A 187 14.70 1.25 -12.05
C GLU A 187 14.71 -0.21 -12.54
N GLY A 188 14.38 -0.39 -13.82
CA GLY A 188 14.26 -1.74 -14.41
C GLY A 188 13.07 -2.57 -13.91
N GLY A 189 12.15 -1.98 -13.14
CA GLY A 189 11.01 -2.66 -12.54
C GLY A 189 9.66 -2.00 -12.81
N GLY A 190 8.71 -2.22 -11.91
CA GLY A 190 7.38 -1.65 -11.93
C GLY A 190 7.08 -0.74 -10.74
N THR A 191 5.84 -0.37 -10.61
CA THR A 191 5.33 0.42 -9.48
C THR A 191 5.16 -0.45 -8.25
N HIS A 192 5.61 0.03 -7.07
CA HIS A 192 5.34 -0.65 -5.80
C HIS A 192 3.83 -0.71 -5.55
N VAL A 193 3.34 -1.92 -5.38
CA VAL A 193 1.95 -2.21 -5.03
C VAL A 193 1.87 -2.93 -3.68
N ASN A 194 0.75 -2.75 -3.02
CA ASN A 194 0.38 -3.49 -1.83
C ASN A 194 -1.12 -3.81 -1.90
N LEU A 195 -1.61 -4.65 -1.02
CA LEU A 195 -2.98 -5.15 -1.12
C LEU A 195 -3.76 -5.03 0.19
N SER A 196 -5.07 -5.06 0.07
CA SER A 196 -5.97 -5.47 1.13
C SER A 196 -6.19 -6.97 1.00
N GLY A 197 -6.21 -7.67 2.10
CA GLY A 197 -6.33 -9.13 2.08
C GLY A 197 -7.21 -9.66 3.18
N VAL A 198 -7.63 -10.88 3.00
CA VAL A 198 -8.53 -11.62 3.88
C VAL A 198 -7.89 -12.90 4.34
N LEU A 199 -8.07 -13.23 5.62
CA LEU A 199 -7.66 -14.49 6.24
C LEU A 199 -8.88 -15.16 6.90
N LEU A 200 -8.90 -16.47 6.87
CA LEU A 200 -9.83 -17.27 7.68
C LEU A 200 -9.22 -17.45 9.08
N ALA A 201 -9.95 -17.05 10.11
CA ALA A 201 -9.48 -17.19 11.49
C ALA A 201 -9.25 -18.68 11.85
N LYS A 202 -8.19 -18.95 12.63
CA LYS A 202 -7.79 -20.33 12.99
C LYS A 202 -8.93 -21.14 13.63
N ASN A 203 -9.69 -20.50 14.50
CA ASN A 203 -10.78 -21.12 15.25
C ASN A 203 -12.16 -20.59 14.83
N ALA A 204 -12.33 -20.21 13.54
CA ALA A 204 -13.57 -19.65 13.01
C ALA A 204 -14.80 -20.47 13.38
N PRO A 205 -15.73 -19.98 14.23
CA PRO A 205 -16.90 -20.73 14.66
C PRO A 205 -17.89 -20.96 13.51
N ASN A 206 -17.95 -20.04 12.52
CA ASN A 206 -18.88 -20.12 11.39
C ASN A 206 -18.13 -20.30 10.06
N LYS A 207 -17.18 -21.24 10.02
CA LYS A 207 -16.26 -21.45 8.89
C LYS A 207 -16.96 -21.51 7.52
N ALA A 208 -18.11 -22.20 7.43
CA ALA A 208 -18.83 -22.32 6.15
C ALA A 208 -19.33 -20.95 5.61
N ASN A 209 -19.82 -20.09 6.50
CA ASN A 209 -20.25 -18.73 6.11
C ASN A 209 -19.04 -17.81 5.87
N ALA A 210 -17.97 -17.97 6.64
CA ALA A 210 -16.71 -17.27 6.42
C ALA A 210 -16.15 -17.54 5.01
N MET A 211 -16.17 -18.79 4.57
CA MET A 211 -15.74 -19.17 3.22
C MET A 211 -16.57 -18.49 2.13
N LYS A 212 -17.91 -18.49 2.28
CA LYS A 212 -18.80 -17.78 1.34
C LYS A 212 -18.50 -16.27 1.27
N LEU A 213 -18.23 -15.64 2.42
CA LEU A 213 -17.85 -14.24 2.47
C LEU A 213 -16.51 -14.00 1.75
N ILE A 214 -15.50 -14.83 1.99
CA ILE A 214 -14.19 -14.71 1.37
C ILE A 214 -14.30 -14.85 -0.17
N GLU A 215 -15.05 -15.83 -0.66
CA GLU A 215 -15.30 -16.02 -2.08
C GLU A 215 -16.09 -14.84 -2.68
N TRP A 216 -17.07 -14.30 -1.95
CA TRP A 216 -17.83 -13.13 -2.39
C TRP A 216 -16.94 -11.88 -2.51
N LEU A 217 -15.96 -11.68 -1.60
CA LEU A 217 -15.05 -10.55 -1.62
C LEU A 217 -14.16 -10.48 -2.88
N VAL A 218 -13.93 -11.59 -3.55
CA VAL A 218 -13.19 -11.64 -4.83
C VAL A 218 -14.13 -11.77 -6.04
N GLY A 219 -15.43 -11.89 -5.81
CA GLY A 219 -16.45 -11.95 -6.86
C GLY A 219 -16.70 -10.58 -7.51
N ASP A 220 -17.34 -10.56 -8.68
CA ASP A 220 -17.52 -9.36 -9.52
C ASP A 220 -18.12 -8.19 -8.74
N HIS A 221 -19.18 -8.43 -7.96
CA HIS A 221 -19.88 -7.37 -7.24
C HIS A 221 -18.95 -6.65 -6.24
N ALA A 222 -18.23 -7.40 -5.41
CA ALA A 222 -17.30 -6.81 -4.45
C ALA A 222 -16.12 -6.12 -5.14
N GLN A 223 -15.62 -6.68 -6.25
CA GLN A 223 -14.54 -6.07 -7.01
C GLN A 223 -14.94 -4.75 -7.65
N HIS A 224 -16.17 -4.62 -8.14
CA HIS A 224 -16.73 -3.33 -8.57
C HIS A 224 -16.86 -2.34 -7.41
N MET A 225 -17.30 -2.80 -6.22
CA MET A 225 -17.37 -1.93 -5.04
C MET A 225 -15.97 -1.40 -4.65
N TYR A 226 -14.92 -2.23 -4.64
CA TYR A 226 -13.55 -1.77 -4.39
C TYR A 226 -13.10 -0.73 -5.44
N ALA A 227 -13.39 -0.97 -6.71
CA ALA A 227 -13.00 -0.06 -7.78
C ALA A 227 -13.76 1.28 -7.70
N ASP A 228 -15.08 1.26 -7.53
CA ASP A 228 -15.92 2.43 -7.72
C ASP A 228 -16.13 3.25 -6.44
N LEU A 229 -16.14 2.61 -5.27
CA LEU A 229 -16.38 3.28 -4.00
C LEU A 229 -15.09 3.58 -3.22
N ASN A 230 -14.09 2.71 -3.34
CA ASN A 230 -12.83 2.84 -2.62
C ASN A 230 -11.67 3.28 -3.50
N TYR A 231 -11.87 3.33 -4.83
CA TYR A 231 -10.85 3.71 -5.82
C TYR A 231 -9.58 2.85 -5.72
N GLU A 232 -9.72 1.59 -5.37
CA GLU A 232 -8.63 0.60 -5.38
C GLU A 232 -8.64 -0.19 -6.70
N TYR A 233 -7.49 -0.74 -7.06
CA TYR A 233 -7.41 -1.62 -8.21
C TYR A 233 -8.03 -2.98 -7.88
N PRO A 234 -8.91 -3.51 -8.74
CA PRO A 234 -9.43 -4.87 -8.59
C PRO A 234 -8.29 -5.90 -8.61
N ILE A 235 -8.49 -6.99 -7.85
CA ILE A 235 -7.57 -8.14 -7.89
C ILE A 235 -7.97 -9.13 -8.99
N LYS A 236 -9.23 -9.14 -9.36
CA LYS A 236 -9.80 -10.01 -10.38
C LYS A 236 -9.61 -9.41 -11.76
N ASP A 237 -9.13 -10.22 -12.71
CA ASP A 237 -9.01 -9.82 -14.11
C ASP A 237 -10.39 -9.55 -14.72
N GLY A 238 -10.42 -8.60 -15.69
CA GLY A 238 -11.62 -8.24 -16.42
C GLY A 238 -12.57 -7.25 -15.72
N ILE A 239 -12.30 -6.90 -14.46
CA ILE A 239 -13.04 -5.83 -13.77
C ILE A 239 -12.48 -4.47 -14.19
N LYS A 240 -13.35 -3.58 -14.64
CA LYS A 240 -12.97 -2.22 -15.04
C LYS A 240 -12.42 -1.45 -13.84
N VAL A 241 -11.24 -0.85 -14.01
CA VAL A 241 -10.70 0.12 -13.06
C VAL A 241 -11.52 1.41 -13.17
N ASN A 242 -11.79 2.07 -12.05
CA ASN A 242 -12.47 3.37 -12.04
C ASN A 242 -11.78 4.39 -12.96
N ASP A 243 -12.53 5.19 -13.69
CA ASP A 243 -12.01 6.11 -14.70
C ASP A 243 -11.00 7.12 -14.13
N ILE A 244 -11.15 7.54 -12.87
CA ILE A 244 -10.19 8.42 -12.19
C ILE A 244 -8.86 7.71 -11.98
N ILE A 245 -8.89 6.48 -11.48
CA ILE A 245 -7.68 5.68 -11.30
C ILE A 245 -7.03 5.36 -12.65
N ALA A 246 -7.84 5.07 -13.67
CA ALA A 246 -7.36 4.85 -15.03
C ALA A 246 -6.67 6.09 -15.63
N SER A 247 -7.08 7.30 -15.22
CA SER A 247 -6.47 8.56 -15.68
C SER A 247 -5.02 8.76 -15.24
N TYR A 248 -4.54 8.02 -14.23
CA TYR A 248 -3.12 8.03 -13.82
C TYR A 248 -2.21 7.33 -14.83
N GLY A 249 -2.77 6.65 -15.81
CA GLY A 249 -2.08 5.81 -16.77
C GLY A 249 -2.07 4.32 -16.38
N PRO A 250 -1.51 3.46 -17.22
CA PRO A 250 -1.49 2.03 -16.98
C PRO A 250 -0.58 1.67 -15.81
N LEU A 251 -1.15 1.05 -14.77
CA LEU A 251 -0.37 0.51 -13.67
C LEU A 251 0.39 -0.74 -14.15
N LYS A 252 1.71 -0.72 -14.01
CA LYS A 252 2.58 -1.87 -14.17
C LYS A 252 3.11 -2.27 -12.80
N PRO A 253 2.50 -3.22 -12.09
CA PRO A 253 2.98 -3.66 -10.80
C PRO A 253 4.41 -4.18 -10.86
N ASP A 254 5.21 -3.89 -9.85
CA ASP A 254 6.54 -4.49 -9.73
C ASP A 254 6.42 -6.00 -9.49
N ALA A 255 7.34 -6.76 -10.07
CA ALA A 255 7.33 -8.22 -10.01
C ALA A 255 7.87 -8.78 -8.67
N LEU A 256 8.32 -7.92 -7.74
CA LEU A 256 8.81 -8.36 -6.44
C LEU A 256 7.70 -9.07 -5.67
N PRO A 257 7.90 -10.32 -5.23
CA PRO A 257 6.90 -11.04 -4.43
C PRO A 257 6.59 -10.28 -3.14
N LEU A 258 5.31 -10.18 -2.79
CA LEU A 258 4.85 -9.49 -1.58
C LEU A 258 5.45 -10.09 -0.30
N SER A 259 5.72 -11.40 -0.28
CA SER A 259 6.42 -12.07 0.83
C SER A 259 7.81 -11.48 1.08
N LYS A 260 8.53 -11.11 0.03
CA LYS A 260 9.84 -10.45 0.17
C LYS A 260 9.74 -9.06 0.81
N ILE A 261 8.64 -8.37 0.58
CA ILE A 261 8.34 -7.10 1.27
C ILE A 261 8.10 -7.37 2.75
N ALA A 262 7.26 -8.35 3.07
CA ALA A 262 6.99 -8.74 4.46
C ALA A 262 8.26 -9.18 5.21
N ASP A 263 9.14 -9.95 4.58
CA ASP A 263 10.40 -10.42 5.17
C ASP A 263 11.33 -9.26 5.52
N ASN A 264 11.33 -8.16 4.76
CA ASN A 264 12.22 -7.03 4.92
C ASN A 264 11.64 -5.86 5.75
N LYS A 265 10.39 -5.94 6.23
CA LYS A 265 9.74 -4.85 6.97
C LYS A 265 10.47 -4.44 8.24
N LYS A 266 11.09 -5.40 8.97
CA LYS A 266 11.86 -5.11 10.17
C LYS A 266 13.17 -4.39 9.84
N ALA A 267 13.88 -4.82 8.80
CA ALA A 267 15.08 -4.17 8.31
C ALA A 267 14.75 -2.72 7.88
N ALA A 268 13.67 -2.51 7.14
CA ALA A 268 13.23 -1.17 6.74
C ALA A 268 12.91 -0.28 7.96
N ALA A 269 12.19 -0.78 8.97
CA ALA A 269 11.91 -0.04 10.19
C ALA A 269 13.19 0.35 10.93
N ASN A 270 14.14 -0.57 11.07
CA ASN A 270 15.44 -0.31 11.70
C ASN A 270 16.24 0.76 10.93
N LEU A 271 16.19 0.76 9.59
CA LEU A 271 16.85 1.78 8.78
C LEU A 271 16.21 3.16 8.96
N VAL A 272 14.87 3.24 9.05
CA VAL A 272 14.16 4.50 9.36
C VAL A 272 14.68 5.10 10.67
N ASP A 273 14.79 4.27 11.71
CA ASP A 273 15.32 4.72 13.02
C ASP A 273 16.81 5.09 12.92
N LYS A 274 17.63 4.25 12.28
CA LYS A 274 19.07 4.45 12.12
C LYS A 274 19.41 5.76 11.42
N VAL A 275 18.68 6.12 10.36
CA VAL A 275 18.90 7.39 9.66
C VAL A 275 18.17 8.56 10.32
N GLY A 276 17.39 8.30 11.38
CA GLY A 276 16.55 9.31 12.05
C GLY A 276 15.55 9.96 11.10
N PHE A 277 14.92 9.17 10.24
CA PHE A 277 14.09 9.67 9.13
C PHE A 277 12.95 10.58 9.62
N ASP A 278 12.35 10.24 10.73
CA ASP A 278 11.21 10.95 11.33
C ASP A 278 11.63 12.09 12.31
N ASN A 279 12.93 12.38 12.42
CA ASN A 279 13.48 13.39 13.34
C ASN A 279 13.77 14.70 12.64
#